data_09da7ccbc87c74bdcf6a683f5278e089
#
_entry.id   09da7ccbc87c74bdcf6a683f5278e089
#
_cell.length_a   1.000
_cell.length_b   1.000
_cell.length_c   1.000
_cell.angle_alpha   90.00
_cell.angle_beta   90.00
_cell.angle_gamma   90.00
#
_symmetry.space_group_name_H-M   'P 1'
#
loop_
_entity.id
_entity.type
_entity.pdbx_description
1 polymer ?
#
loop_
_entity_poly.entity_id
_entity_poly.type
_entity_poly.pdbx_seq_one_letter_code
_entity_poly.pdbx_strand_id
1 'polypeptide(L)'
;MKSNEYIEPSTKARILLIIYFTLLALLVFIAKTETDQFQFTENATQEQLDNSIQSFKELIDYLLVFTVLQAMLFSTYFILIANKAIRTGKFPPTGTGVIKRTKIVQGKKAFYSACLTYFFALSMWLPILVPAYLKWFLNELT
;
A
#
# COMPACT_ATOMS: atom_id res chain seq x y z
N MET A 1 39.38 -8.62 -8.13
CA MET A 1 38.41 -7.61 -8.63
C MET A 1 37.00 -8.06 -8.28
N LYS A 2 36.24 -7.34 -7.42
CA LYS A 2 34.82 -7.64 -7.19
C LYS A 2 34.06 -7.16 -8.43
N SER A 3 33.58 -8.06 -9.26
CA SER A 3 32.69 -7.71 -10.38
C SER A 3 31.47 -7.00 -9.80
N ASN A 4 31.24 -5.75 -10.21
CA ASN A 4 30.01 -5.04 -9.86
C ASN A 4 28.88 -5.69 -10.67
N GLU A 5 28.12 -6.60 -10.03
CA GLU A 5 26.92 -7.18 -10.62
C GLU A 5 25.77 -6.14 -10.53
N TYR A 6 25.03 -5.96 -11.62
CA TYR A 6 23.85 -5.09 -11.70
C TYR A 6 22.65 -5.90 -12.17
N ILE A 7 21.47 -5.51 -11.71
CA ILE A 7 20.20 -5.99 -12.24
C ILE A 7 19.68 -4.90 -13.19
N GLU A 8 19.38 -5.30 -14.43
CA GLU A 8 18.79 -4.41 -15.42
C GLU A 8 17.31 -4.13 -15.12
N PRO A 9 16.81 -2.95 -15.53
CA PRO A 9 15.42 -2.56 -15.29
C PRO A 9 14.42 -3.54 -15.92
N SER A 10 13.38 -3.89 -15.17
CA SER A 10 12.31 -4.77 -15.64
C SER A 10 11.10 -3.95 -16.11
N THR A 11 10.68 -4.13 -17.34
CA THR A 11 9.45 -3.52 -17.88
C THR A 11 8.22 -3.95 -17.08
N LYS A 12 8.17 -5.22 -16.65
CA LYS A 12 7.07 -5.73 -15.80
C LYS A 12 6.96 -4.98 -14.48
N ALA A 13 8.10 -4.70 -13.81
CA ALA A 13 8.11 -3.95 -12.54
C ALA A 13 7.60 -2.51 -12.74
N ARG A 14 7.96 -1.87 -13.84
CA ARG A 14 7.48 -0.52 -14.18
C ARG A 14 5.97 -0.50 -14.44
N ILE A 15 5.46 -1.45 -15.22
CA ILE A 15 4.04 -1.58 -15.53
C ILE A 15 3.24 -1.80 -14.24
N LEU A 16 3.67 -2.71 -13.36
CA LEU A 16 3.01 -2.96 -12.08
C LEU A 16 2.95 -1.70 -11.21
N LEU A 17 4.03 -0.92 -11.18
CA LEU A 17 4.06 0.36 -10.45
C LEU A 17 3.05 1.35 -11.03
N ILE A 18 2.98 1.50 -12.35
CA ILE A 18 2.03 2.40 -13.02
C ILE A 18 0.60 1.97 -12.70
N ILE A 19 0.28 0.67 -12.84
CA ILE A 19 -1.05 0.13 -12.50
C ILE A 19 -1.39 0.46 -11.04
N TYR A 20 -0.46 0.25 -10.12
CA TYR A 20 -0.66 0.55 -8.70
C TYR A 20 -1.03 2.03 -8.47
N PHE A 21 -0.23 2.96 -9.01
CA PHE A 21 -0.51 4.39 -8.85
C PHE A 21 -1.80 4.81 -9.55
N THR A 22 -2.14 4.21 -10.68
CA THR A 22 -3.40 4.48 -11.37
C THR A 22 -4.60 4.03 -10.51
N LEU A 23 -4.55 2.84 -9.91
CA LEU A 23 -5.59 2.34 -9.02
C LEU A 23 -5.70 3.20 -7.76
N LEU A 24 -4.58 3.63 -7.18
CA LEU A 24 -4.58 4.52 -6.02
C LEU A 24 -5.20 5.89 -6.36
N ALA A 25 -4.84 6.47 -7.51
CA ALA A 25 -5.40 7.73 -7.98
C ALA A 25 -6.92 7.63 -8.24
N LEU A 26 -7.37 6.51 -8.82
CA LEU A 26 -8.79 6.24 -9.04
C LEU A 26 -9.55 6.16 -7.70
N LEU A 27 -8.98 5.49 -6.71
CA LEU A 27 -9.59 5.36 -5.38
C LEU A 27 -9.70 6.73 -4.69
N VAL A 28 -8.64 7.55 -4.75
CA VAL A 28 -8.67 8.92 -4.20
C VAL A 28 -9.70 9.78 -4.93
N PHE A 29 -9.84 9.62 -6.26
CA PHE A 29 -10.84 10.33 -7.05
C PHE A 29 -12.27 9.93 -6.65
N ILE A 30 -12.56 8.63 -6.49
CA ILE A 30 -13.86 8.14 -6.01
C ILE A 30 -14.14 8.68 -4.61
N ALA A 31 -13.19 8.56 -3.68
CA ALA A 31 -13.34 9.08 -2.33
C ALA A 31 -13.65 10.59 -2.31
N LYS A 32 -13.00 11.37 -3.19
CA LYS A 32 -13.25 12.79 -3.32
C LYS A 32 -14.66 13.08 -3.86
N THR A 33 -15.09 12.39 -4.92
CA THR A 33 -16.43 12.61 -5.50
C THR A 33 -17.54 12.29 -4.52
N GLU A 34 -17.39 11.23 -3.72
CA GLU A 34 -18.33 10.91 -2.65
C GLU A 34 -18.31 11.98 -1.55
N THR A 35 -17.12 12.45 -1.15
CA THR A 35 -17.00 13.50 -0.12
C THR A 35 -17.57 14.84 -0.59
N ASP A 36 -17.41 15.20 -1.87
CA ASP A 36 -17.96 16.44 -2.44
C ASP A 36 -19.51 16.45 -2.49
N GLN A 37 -20.16 15.28 -2.49
CA GLN A 37 -21.60 15.14 -2.35
C GLN A 37 -22.08 15.40 -0.90
N PHE A 38 -21.21 15.27 0.09
CA PHE A 38 -21.47 15.62 1.50
C PHE A 38 -21.42 17.15 1.72
N GLN A 39 -22.25 17.90 1.02
CA GLN A 39 -22.48 19.28 1.38
C GLN A 39 -23.42 19.32 2.57
N PHE A 40 -22.86 19.54 3.75
CA PHE A 40 -23.67 19.88 4.93
C PHE A 40 -24.40 21.20 4.64
N THR A 41 -25.61 21.09 4.12
CA THR A 41 -26.49 22.23 4.02
C THR A 41 -27.01 22.50 5.43
N GLU A 42 -26.91 23.75 5.92
CA GLU A 42 -27.38 24.15 7.25
C GLU A 42 -28.84 23.76 7.56
N ASN A 43 -29.60 23.40 6.52
CA ASN A 43 -31.00 22.99 6.56
C ASN A 43 -31.23 21.52 6.15
N ALA A 44 -30.23 20.64 6.30
CA ALA A 44 -30.41 19.24 5.99
C ALA A 44 -31.48 18.59 6.90
N THR A 45 -32.40 17.86 6.32
CA THR A 45 -33.36 17.06 7.07
C THR A 45 -32.66 15.89 7.76
N GLN A 46 -33.22 15.41 8.87
CA GLN A 46 -32.66 14.27 9.62
C GLN A 46 -32.41 13.06 8.71
N GLU A 47 -33.37 12.78 7.82
CA GLU A 47 -33.28 11.69 6.84
C GLU A 47 -32.09 11.85 5.86
N GLN A 48 -31.81 13.09 5.41
CA GLN A 48 -30.66 13.39 4.56
C GLN A 48 -29.35 13.20 5.31
N LEU A 49 -29.31 13.55 6.59
CA LEU A 49 -28.14 13.36 7.44
C LEU A 49 -27.85 11.87 7.64
N ASP A 50 -28.88 11.08 7.97
CA ASP A 50 -28.75 9.64 8.20
C ASP A 50 -28.27 8.89 6.93
N ASN A 51 -28.84 9.25 5.77
CA ASN A 51 -28.42 8.70 4.47
C ASN A 51 -26.95 9.05 4.16
N SER A 52 -26.54 10.27 4.46
CA SER A 52 -25.14 10.72 4.30
C SER A 52 -24.20 9.93 5.18
N ILE A 53 -24.52 9.75 6.45
CA ILE A 53 -23.73 8.95 7.41
C ILE A 53 -23.59 7.51 6.92
N GLN A 54 -24.68 6.92 6.44
CA GLN A 54 -24.66 5.55 5.92
C GLN A 54 -23.75 5.41 4.70
N SER A 55 -23.85 6.31 3.72
CA SER A 55 -22.96 6.30 2.54
C SER A 55 -21.49 6.48 2.93
N PHE A 56 -21.21 7.30 3.94
CA PHE A 56 -19.85 7.48 4.44
C PHE A 56 -19.32 6.22 5.15
N LYS A 57 -20.15 5.51 5.89
CA LYS A 57 -19.78 4.20 6.49
C LYS A 57 -19.43 3.18 5.41
N GLU A 58 -20.23 3.10 4.35
CA GLU A 58 -19.96 2.20 3.23
C GLU A 58 -18.63 2.53 2.53
N LEU A 59 -18.33 3.82 2.31
CA LEU A 59 -17.04 4.24 1.75
C LEU A 59 -15.87 3.80 2.64
N ILE A 60 -15.98 3.96 3.96
CA ILE A 60 -14.94 3.52 4.90
C ILE A 60 -14.76 2.00 4.84
N ASP A 61 -15.83 1.23 4.70
CA ASP A 61 -15.74 -0.23 4.55
C ASP A 61 -15.01 -0.64 3.27
N TYR A 62 -15.28 0.01 2.13
CA TYR A 62 -14.53 -0.22 0.91
C TYR A 62 -13.05 0.17 1.04
N LEU A 63 -12.75 1.30 1.67
CA LEU A 63 -11.38 1.73 1.93
C LEU A 63 -10.64 0.73 2.83
N LEU A 64 -11.31 0.21 3.86
CA LEU A 64 -10.73 -0.77 4.77
C LEU A 64 -10.41 -2.08 4.04
N VAL A 65 -11.36 -2.62 3.27
CA VAL A 65 -11.12 -3.84 2.47
C VAL A 65 -9.97 -3.63 1.49
N PHE A 66 -9.95 -2.51 0.79
CA PHE A 66 -8.89 -2.19 -0.18
C PHE A 66 -7.52 -2.09 0.47
N THR A 67 -7.40 -1.37 1.60
CA THR A 67 -6.12 -1.22 2.31
C THR A 67 -5.62 -2.54 2.89
N VAL A 68 -6.51 -3.42 3.38
CA VAL A 68 -6.15 -4.77 3.83
C VAL A 68 -5.61 -5.62 2.68
N LEU A 69 -6.32 -5.68 1.56
CA LEU A 69 -5.88 -6.45 0.39
C LEU A 69 -4.52 -5.95 -0.13
N GLN A 70 -4.34 -4.63 -0.21
CA GLN A 70 -3.09 -4.00 -0.60
C GLN A 70 -1.96 -4.36 0.36
N ALA A 71 -2.18 -4.23 1.68
CA ALA A 71 -1.19 -4.56 2.70
C ALA A 71 -0.78 -6.03 2.61
N MET A 72 -1.72 -6.96 2.42
CA MET A 72 -1.44 -8.39 2.25
C MET A 72 -0.55 -8.65 1.02
N LEU A 73 -0.89 -8.08 -0.13
CA LEU A 73 -0.14 -8.28 -1.38
C LEU A 73 1.29 -7.74 -1.27
N PHE A 74 1.45 -6.50 -0.83
CA PHE A 74 2.78 -5.88 -0.75
C PHE A 74 3.63 -6.46 0.38
N SER A 75 3.04 -6.71 1.56
CA SER A 75 3.74 -7.34 2.67
C SER A 75 4.27 -8.72 2.25
N THR A 76 3.45 -9.56 1.62
CA THR A 76 3.86 -10.87 1.11
C THR A 76 5.00 -10.73 0.09
N TYR A 77 4.88 -9.81 -0.87
CA TYR A 77 5.92 -9.58 -1.87
C TYR A 77 7.26 -9.17 -1.24
N PHE A 78 7.25 -8.22 -0.30
CA PHE A 78 8.47 -7.77 0.39
C PHE A 78 9.07 -8.86 1.27
N ILE A 79 8.25 -9.67 1.97
CA ILE A 79 8.71 -10.81 2.76
C ILE A 79 9.41 -11.85 1.86
N LEU A 80 8.85 -12.16 0.70
CA LEU A 80 9.46 -13.09 -0.25
C LEU A 80 10.82 -12.58 -0.77
N ILE A 81 10.92 -11.28 -1.09
CA ILE A 81 12.19 -10.65 -1.50
C ILE A 81 13.22 -10.71 -0.35
N ALA A 82 12.83 -10.34 0.86
CA ALA A 82 13.71 -10.33 2.01
C ALA A 82 14.21 -11.74 2.35
N ASN A 83 13.33 -12.73 2.37
CA ASN A 83 13.69 -14.14 2.56
C ASN A 83 14.69 -14.62 1.51
N LYS A 84 14.43 -14.33 0.22
CA LYS A 84 15.33 -14.71 -0.87
C LYS A 84 16.68 -14.00 -0.74
N ALA A 85 16.69 -12.71 -0.35
CA ALA A 85 17.93 -11.96 -0.14
C ALA A 85 18.77 -12.53 1.01
N ILE A 86 18.15 -12.91 2.13
CA ILE A 86 18.86 -13.56 3.26
C ILE A 86 19.47 -14.90 2.82
N ARG A 87 18.68 -15.74 2.11
CA ARG A 87 19.14 -17.05 1.65
C ARG A 87 20.29 -16.96 0.65
N THR A 88 20.25 -15.98 -0.26
CA THR A 88 21.26 -15.83 -1.33
C THR A 88 22.45 -14.95 -0.90
N GLY A 89 22.35 -14.22 0.21
CA GLY A 89 23.34 -13.22 0.64
C GLY A 89 23.50 -12.05 -0.33
N LYS A 90 22.54 -11.84 -1.25
CA LYS A 90 22.56 -10.80 -2.28
C LYS A 90 21.27 -9.96 -2.23
N PHE A 91 21.40 -8.63 -2.35
CA PHE A 91 20.24 -7.72 -2.42
C PHE A 91 20.42 -6.68 -3.54
N PRO A 92 19.44 -6.47 -4.42
CA PRO A 92 18.23 -7.28 -4.61
C PRO A 92 18.57 -8.72 -5.02
N PRO A 93 17.76 -9.73 -4.64
CA PRO A 93 18.02 -11.10 -5.07
C PRO A 93 17.86 -11.26 -6.58
N THR A 94 18.62 -12.18 -7.17
CA THR A 94 18.56 -12.45 -8.62
C THR A 94 17.14 -12.85 -9.04
N GLY A 95 16.67 -12.31 -10.18
CA GLY A 95 15.32 -12.51 -10.69
C GLY A 95 14.26 -11.60 -10.07
N THR A 96 14.64 -10.66 -9.19
CA THR A 96 13.74 -9.60 -8.73
C THR A 96 13.63 -8.52 -9.80
N GLY A 97 12.40 -8.14 -10.17
CA GLY A 97 12.16 -7.02 -11.06
C GLY A 97 12.52 -5.70 -10.36
N VAL A 98 13.40 -4.90 -10.97
CA VAL A 98 13.78 -3.57 -10.50
C VAL A 98 13.32 -2.50 -11.48
N ILE A 99 12.99 -1.30 -10.98
CA ILE A 99 12.48 -0.18 -11.78
C ILE A 99 13.62 0.50 -12.55
N LYS A 100 14.79 0.57 -11.92
CA LYS A 100 16.01 1.15 -12.49
C LYS A 100 17.18 0.19 -12.31
N ARG A 101 18.24 0.38 -13.12
CA ARG A 101 19.49 -0.36 -12.97
C ARG A 101 19.98 -0.27 -11.52
N THR A 102 20.08 -1.41 -10.85
CA THR A 102 20.38 -1.47 -9.42
C THR A 102 21.60 -2.35 -9.18
N LYS A 103 22.56 -1.82 -8.41
CA LYS A 103 23.74 -2.57 -8.02
C LYS A 103 23.38 -3.62 -6.98
N ILE A 104 23.85 -4.85 -7.19
CA ILE A 104 23.69 -5.93 -6.21
C ILE A 104 24.71 -5.72 -5.08
N VAL A 105 24.20 -5.64 -3.85
CA VAL A 105 25.04 -5.65 -2.63
C VAL A 105 25.09 -7.05 -2.05
N GLN A 106 26.21 -7.39 -1.36
CA GLN A 106 26.45 -8.74 -0.84
C GLN A 106 26.84 -8.70 0.64
N GLY A 107 26.73 -9.85 1.31
CA GLY A 107 27.17 -10.06 2.70
C GLY A 107 26.36 -9.21 3.68
N LYS A 108 27.01 -8.56 4.66
CA LYS A 108 26.36 -7.78 5.72
C LYS A 108 25.43 -6.69 5.17
N LYS A 109 25.80 -6.02 4.07
CA LYS A 109 24.97 -4.98 3.44
C LYS A 109 23.68 -5.56 2.87
N ALA A 110 23.72 -6.75 2.25
CA ALA A 110 22.52 -7.43 1.76
C ALA A 110 21.61 -7.84 2.92
N PHE A 111 22.17 -8.30 4.04
CA PHE A 111 21.40 -8.64 5.24
C PHE A 111 20.68 -7.42 5.81
N TYR A 112 21.38 -6.28 6.00
CA TYR A 112 20.71 -5.04 6.46
C TYR A 112 19.60 -4.56 5.51
N SER A 113 19.82 -4.65 4.20
CA SER A 113 18.79 -4.30 3.21
C SER A 113 17.58 -5.23 3.29
N ALA A 114 17.80 -6.53 3.54
CA ALA A 114 16.71 -7.48 3.74
C ALA A 114 15.93 -7.18 5.03
N CYS A 115 16.61 -6.88 6.15
CA CYS A 115 15.95 -6.47 7.40
C CYS A 115 15.11 -5.19 7.21
N LEU A 116 15.63 -4.21 6.49
CA LEU A 116 14.90 -2.99 6.15
C LEU A 116 13.65 -3.33 5.31
N THR A 117 13.76 -4.28 4.37
CA THR A 117 12.62 -4.73 3.56
C THR A 117 11.55 -5.39 4.41
N TYR A 118 11.91 -6.16 5.45
CA TYR A 118 10.96 -6.69 6.42
C TYR A 118 10.26 -5.57 7.20
N PHE A 119 11.01 -4.57 7.63
CA PHE A 119 10.42 -3.41 8.31
C PHE A 119 9.40 -2.70 7.42
N PHE A 120 9.69 -2.52 6.13
CA PHE A 120 8.73 -1.99 5.16
C PHE A 120 7.51 -2.90 4.99
N ALA A 121 7.70 -4.23 4.94
CA ALA A 121 6.58 -5.17 4.88
C ALA A 121 5.62 -5.00 6.07
N LEU A 122 6.14 -4.81 7.27
CA LEU A 122 5.34 -4.56 8.47
C LEU A 122 4.67 -3.19 8.43
N SER A 123 5.36 -2.15 7.97
CA SER A 123 4.81 -0.79 7.89
C SER A 123 3.64 -0.66 6.91
N MET A 124 3.50 -1.58 5.94
CA MET A 124 2.35 -1.63 5.02
C MET A 124 1.01 -1.86 5.73
N TRP A 125 1.01 -2.31 6.98
CA TRP A 125 -0.20 -2.51 7.79
C TRP A 125 -0.65 -1.24 8.52
N LEU A 126 0.22 -0.23 8.66
CA LEU A 126 -0.10 1.00 9.38
C LEU A 126 -1.26 1.80 8.74
N PRO A 127 -1.37 1.91 7.39
CA PRO A 127 -2.48 2.65 6.78
C PRO A 127 -3.87 2.10 7.12
N ILE A 128 -3.99 0.84 7.53
CA ILE A 128 -5.26 0.21 7.91
C ILE A 128 -5.82 0.84 9.19
N LEU A 129 -4.96 1.36 10.06
CA LEU A 129 -5.39 1.98 11.32
C LEU A 129 -6.31 3.17 11.10
N VAL A 130 -6.15 3.92 10.01
CA VAL A 130 -6.95 5.11 9.73
C VAL A 130 -8.41 4.75 9.45
N PRO A 131 -8.76 3.93 8.43
CA PRO A 131 -10.15 3.56 8.19
C PRO A 131 -10.74 2.72 9.33
N ALA A 132 -9.94 1.89 10.02
CA ALA A 132 -10.40 1.14 11.19
C ALA A 132 -10.80 2.05 12.34
N TYR A 133 -10.00 3.08 12.63
CA TYR A 133 -10.32 4.09 13.65
C TYR A 133 -11.55 4.91 13.28
N LEU A 134 -11.67 5.35 12.02
CA LEU A 134 -12.83 6.10 11.53
C LEU A 134 -14.10 5.26 11.64
N LYS A 135 -14.05 3.98 11.29
CA LYS A 135 -15.19 3.06 11.44
C LYS A 135 -15.60 2.91 12.90
N TRP A 136 -14.66 2.70 13.81
CA TRP A 136 -14.93 2.62 15.22
C TRP A 136 -15.59 3.91 15.75
N PHE A 137 -15.01 5.07 15.42
CA PHE A 137 -15.52 6.38 15.83
C PHE A 137 -16.95 6.63 15.36
N LEU A 138 -17.27 6.30 14.09
CA LEU A 138 -18.62 6.47 13.55
C LEU A 138 -19.65 5.54 14.22
N ASN A 139 -19.24 4.36 14.67
CA ASN A 139 -20.12 3.45 15.39
C ASN A 139 -20.42 3.92 16.83
N GLU A 140 -19.54 4.71 17.43
CA GLU A 140 -19.77 5.34 18.73
C GLU A 140 -20.75 6.53 18.67
N LEU A 141 -20.87 7.17 17.47
CA LEU A 141 -21.74 8.33 17.28
C LEU A 141 -23.18 7.95 16.90
N THR A 142 -23.45 6.71 16.57
CA THR A 142 -24.77 6.20 16.13
C THR A 142 -25.29 5.12 17.04
#